data_8ede478077a57b92fe45456f9e6febd6
#
_entry.id   8ede478077a57b92fe45456f9e6febd6
#
_cell.length_a   1.000
_cell.length_b   1.000
_cell.length_c   1.000
_cell.angle_alpha   90.00
_cell.angle_beta   90.00
_cell.angle_gamma   90.00
#
_symmetry.space_group_name_H-M   'P 1'
#
loop_
_entity.id
_entity.type
_entity.pdbx_description
1 polymer ?
#
loop_
_entity_poly.entity_id
_entity_poly.type
_entity_poly.pdbx_seq_one_letter_code
_entity_poly.pdbx_strand_id
1 'polypeptide(L)'
;MKKVFLLLAIALPIVFNSCKDDKDEPLPDNHEYVDLGLPSGTLWATRNVGADKPEDIGDYFAWGETTPKTTYVVENYKWGGYDSNGEFYLSKYNDNARYGPIDNKNELDPADDAASVHYPHGRMPSDEQIRELCTKCSWLWAQRNGVNGQLVIGPNGNTMFLPATGYYYGSKSSLKEVGSSGACWTRTINLDDAPNARCMFWGDWDDRGWECGAILRTSGLTVRAVRVSRK
;
A
#
# COMPACT_ATOMS: atom_id res chain seq x y z
N MET A 1 -11.29 -14.25 -86.89
CA MET A 1 -11.66 -13.56 -85.65
C MET A 1 -10.79 -14.12 -84.52
N LYS A 2 -9.69 -13.38 -84.16
CA LYS A 2 -8.74 -13.79 -83.10
C LYS A 2 -9.10 -13.02 -81.84
N LYS A 3 -9.52 -13.70 -80.79
CA LYS A 3 -9.77 -13.10 -79.46
C LYS A 3 -8.45 -12.99 -78.74
N VAL A 4 -8.04 -11.75 -78.41
CA VAL A 4 -6.90 -11.44 -77.57
C VAL A 4 -7.39 -11.43 -76.13
N PHE A 5 -6.86 -12.31 -75.28
CA PHE A 5 -7.07 -12.27 -73.83
C PHE A 5 -6.01 -11.37 -73.22
N LEU A 6 -6.44 -10.27 -72.60
CA LEU A 6 -5.62 -9.37 -71.83
C LEU A 6 -5.54 -9.90 -70.39
N LEU A 7 -4.38 -10.41 -69.98
CA LEU A 7 -4.10 -10.78 -68.60
C LEU A 7 -3.77 -9.52 -67.78
N LEU A 8 -4.69 -9.16 -66.91
CA LEU A 8 -4.45 -8.10 -65.91
C LEU A 8 -3.69 -8.70 -64.72
N ALA A 9 -2.42 -8.38 -64.58
CA ALA A 9 -1.64 -8.73 -63.42
C ALA A 9 -1.96 -7.77 -62.25
N ILE A 10 -2.67 -8.23 -61.24
CA ILE A 10 -2.92 -7.51 -60.02
C ILE A 10 -1.70 -7.71 -59.12
N ALA A 11 -0.87 -6.65 -58.97
CA ALA A 11 0.17 -6.62 -57.99
C ALA A 11 -0.46 -6.32 -56.63
N LEU A 12 -0.48 -7.29 -55.71
CA LEU A 12 -0.81 -7.06 -54.31
C LEU A 12 0.41 -6.35 -53.64
N PRO A 13 0.21 -5.24 -52.92
CA PRO A 13 1.26 -4.69 -52.08
C PRO A 13 1.48 -5.61 -50.88
N ILE A 14 2.68 -6.14 -50.74
CA ILE A 14 3.12 -6.82 -49.51
C ILE A 14 3.28 -5.75 -48.47
N VAL A 15 2.33 -5.65 -47.54
CA VAL A 15 2.44 -4.84 -46.34
C VAL A 15 3.38 -5.60 -45.42
N PHE A 16 4.63 -5.11 -45.32
CA PHE A 16 5.51 -5.53 -44.24
C PHE A 16 4.91 -4.98 -42.92
N ASN A 17 4.21 -5.86 -42.21
CA ASN A 17 3.90 -5.61 -40.80
C ASN A 17 5.26 -5.68 -40.05
N SER A 18 5.83 -4.51 -39.80
CA SER A 18 6.91 -4.36 -38.85
C SER A 18 6.39 -4.84 -37.51
N CYS A 19 6.90 -5.96 -37.00
CA CYS A 19 6.75 -6.34 -35.61
C CYS A 19 7.33 -5.16 -34.80
N LYS A 20 6.48 -4.33 -34.24
CA LYS A 20 6.84 -3.53 -33.09
C LYS A 20 7.10 -4.53 -31.98
N ASP A 21 8.31 -4.49 -31.44
CA ASP A 21 8.61 -5.11 -30.17
C ASP A 21 7.51 -4.70 -29.19
N ASP A 22 6.72 -5.68 -28.74
CA ASP A 22 5.81 -5.56 -27.60
C ASP A 22 6.67 -5.35 -26.36
N LYS A 23 7.17 -4.12 -26.21
CA LYS A 23 7.74 -3.66 -24.94
C LYS A 23 6.57 -3.47 -24.02
N ASP A 24 6.36 -4.48 -23.15
CA ASP A 24 5.70 -4.41 -21.87
C ASP A 24 4.70 -3.24 -21.74
N GLU A 25 3.56 -3.32 -22.43
CA GLU A 25 2.40 -2.54 -22.02
C GLU A 25 2.04 -3.05 -20.62
N PRO A 26 2.09 -2.18 -19.59
CA PRO A 26 1.71 -2.59 -18.25
C PRO A 26 0.29 -3.14 -18.31
N LEU A 27 0.07 -4.33 -17.73
CA LEU A 27 -1.27 -4.88 -17.56
C LEU A 27 -2.20 -3.77 -17.05
N PRO A 28 -3.43 -3.66 -17.57
CA PRO A 28 -4.35 -2.61 -17.14
C PRO A 28 -4.52 -2.71 -15.62
N ASP A 29 -4.19 -1.63 -14.92
CA ASP A 29 -4.39 -1.52 -13.48
C ASP A 29 -5.89 -1.38 -13.22
N ASN A 30 -6.55 -2.47 -12.86
CA ASN A 30 -7.96 -2.49 -12.50
C ASN A 30 -8.25 -1.89 -11.11
N HIS A 31 -7.21 -1.38 -10.42
CA HIS A 31 -7.36 -0.76 -9.12
C HIS A 31 -7.73 0.72 -9.30
N GLU A 32 -8.80 1.11 -8.64
CA GLU A 32 -9.29 2.47 -8.66
C GLU A 32 -8.48 3.35 -7.68
N TYR A 33 -8.04 4.51 -8.16
CA TYR A 33 -7.34 5.53 -7.38
C TYR A 33 -8.13 6.84 -7.42
N VAL A 34 -8.09 7.56 -6.31
CA VAL A 34 -8.67 8.90 -6.19
C VAL A 34 -7.57 9.95 -6.10
N ASP A 35 -7.75 11.03 -6.85
CA ASP A 35 -6.99 12.28 -6.68
C ASP A 35 -7.71 13.14 -5.64
N LEU A 36 -7.07 13.33 -4.49
CA LEU A 36 -7.59 14.17 -3.42
C LEU A 36 -7.16 15.65 -3.56
N GLY A 37 -6.44 16.01 -4.63
CA GLY A 37 -5.92 17.36 -4.83
C GLY A 37 -4.75 17.71 -3.92
N LEU A 38 -3.97 16.70 -3.50
CA LEU A 38 -2.81 16.89 -2.64
C LEU A 38 -1.64 17.55 -3.41
N PRO A 39 -0.86 18.45 -2.77
CA PRO A 39 0.26 19.15 -3.40
C PRO A 39 1.28 18.22 -4.05
N SER A 40 1.55 17.05 -3.48
CA SER A 40 2.45 16.04 -4.04
C SER A 40 1.95 15.39 -5.33
N GLY A 41 0.65 15.52 -5.65
CA GLY A 41 0.00 14.77 -6.73
C GLY A 41 -0.15 13.28 -6.42
N THR A 42 -0.05 12.88 -5.14
CA THR A 42 -0.26 11.50 -4.72
C THR A 42 -1.72 11.08 -4.95
N LEU A 43 -1.89 10.00 -5.68
CA LEU A 43 -3.17 9.31 -5.86
C LEU A 43 -3.27 8.18 -4.84
N TRP A 44 -4.45 8.04 -4.22
CA TRP A 44 -4.72 7.05 -3.19
C TRP A 44 -5.66 5.96 -3.70
N ALA A 45 -5.31 4.69 -3.47
CA ALA A 45 -6.22 3.59 -3.78
C ALA A 45 -7.54 3.75 -3.01
N THR A 46 -8.68 3.46 -3.65
CA THR A 46 -10.00 3.61 -3.03
C THR A 46 -10.30 2.54 -1.99
N ARG A 47 -9.53 1.45 -1.96
CA ARG A 47 -9.68 0.31 -1.04
C ARG A 47 -8.33 -0.22 -0.55
N ASN A 48 -8.34 -0.97 0.55
CA ASN A 48 -7.16 -1.62 1.09
C ASN A 48 -6.69 -2.78 0.20
N VAL A 49 -5.44 -3.18 0.32
CA VAL A 49 -4.92 -4.42 -0.30
C VAL A 49 -5.76 -5.60 0.21
N GLY A 50 -6.18 -6.49 -0.70
CA GLY A 50 -7.05 -7.63 -0.38
C GLY A 50 -8.55 -7.31 -0.26
N ALA A 51 -8.96 -6.05 -0.40
CA ALA A 51 -10.36 -5.63 -0.34
C ALA A 51 -10.98 -5.55 -1.76
N ASP A 52 -12.26 -5.90 -1.88
CA ASP A 52 -13.04 -5.74 -3.11
C ASP A 52 -13.76 -4.40 -3.19
N LYS A 53 -14.11 -3.81 -2.03
CA LYS A 53 -14.87 -2.56 -1.89
C LYS A 53 -14.17 -1.60 -0.92
N PRO A 54 -14.45 -0.29 -1.00
CA PRO A 54 -13.86 0.70 -0.08
C PRO A 54 -14.14 0.46 1.40
N GLU A 55 -15.27 -0.14 1.75
CA GLU A 55 -15.66 -0.47 3.12
C GLU A 55 -15.14 -1.80 3.62
N ASP A 56 -14.58 -2.66 2.76
CA ASP A 56 -14.01 -3.93 3.18
C ASP A 56 -12.68 -3.71 3.91
N ILE A 57 -12.41 -4.55 4.91
CA ILE A 57 -11.21 -4.48 5.73
C ILE A 57 -9.95 -4.72 4.89
N GLY A 58 -9.98 -5.70 3.98
CA GLY A 58 -8.80 -6.19 3.27
C GLY A 58 -7.92 -7.08 4.13
N ASP A 59 -6.67 -7.25 3.71
CA ASP A 59 -5.70 -8.10 4.37
C ASP A 59 -4.85 -7.32 5.37
N TYR A 60 -4.36 -8.04 6.39
CA TYR A 60 -3.36 -7.52 7.32
C TYR A 60 -1.98 -8.04 6.97
N PHE A 61 -0.96 -7.21 7.18
CA PHE A 61 0.44 -7.55 6.91
C PHE A 61 1.31 -7.15 8.08
N ALA A 62 2.34 -7.95 8.40
CA ALA A 62 3.46 -7.45 9.18
C ALA A 62 4.32 -6.54 8.31
N TRP A 63 5.00 -5.58 8.90
CA TRP A 63 5.76 -4.60 8.13
C TRP A 63 6.91 -5.24 7.33
N GLY A 64 6.96 -4.97 6.02
CA GLY A 64 7.94 -5.58 5.12
C GLY A 64 7.60 -7.02 4.70
N GLU A 65 6.40 -7.49 4.97
CA GLU A 65 5.89 -8.77 4.48
C GLU A 65 4.77 -8.55 3.47
N THR A 66 4.69 -9.42 2.48
CA THR A 66 3.78 -9.28 1.34
C THR A 66 2.72 -10.38 1.30
N THR A 67 2.72 -11.26 2.28
CA THR A 67 1.72 -12.34 2.43
C THR A 67 1.00 -12.19 3.76
N PRO A 68 -0.35 -12.20 3.76
CA PRO A 68 -1.13 -12.19 4.98
C PRO A 68 -0.85 -13.43 5.86
N LYS A 69 -0.98 -13.27 7.18
CA LYS A 69 -0.80 -14.34 8.15
C LYS A 69 -2.02 -14.46 9.07
N THR A 70 -2.14 -15.59 9.75
CA THR A 70 -3.16 -15.81 10.77
C THR A 70 -2.73 -15.30 12.15
N THR A 71 -1.41 -15.13 12.37
CA THR A 71 -0.83 -14.63 13.62
C THR A 71 0.31 -13.65 13.31
N TYR A 72 0.41 -12.62 14.13
CA TYR A 72 1.37 -11.51 14.00
C TYR A 72 2.20 -11.42 15.28
N VAL A 73 3.26 -12.22 15.33
CA VAL A 73 4.15 -12.38 16.49
C VAL A 73 5.61 -12.36 16.05
N VAL A 74 6.51 -12.12 17.00
CA VAL A 74 7.96 -12.02 16.73
C VAL A 74 8.51 -13.33 16.13
N GLU A 75 8.03 -14.47 16.62
CA GLU A 75 8.52 -15.80 16.25
C GLU A 75 8.32 -16.15 14.76
N ASN A 76 7.38 -15.47 14.09
CA ASN A 76 7.11 -15.70 12.68
C ASN A 76 7.38 -14.46 11.80
N TYR A 77 8.10 -13.46 12.33
CA TYR A 77 8.45 -12.26 11.59
C TYR A 77 9.63 -12.50 10.64
N LYS A 78 9.46 -12.15 9.37
CA LYS A 78 10.44 -12.42 8.29
C LYS A 78 11.79 -11.71 8.50
N TRP A 79 11.77 -10.49 9.06
CA TRP A 79 12.94 -9.61 9.09
C TRP A 79 13.58 -9.46 10.47
N GLY A 80 13.26 -10.35 11.39
CA GLY A 80 13.81 -10.31 12.74
C GLY A 80 13.27 -11.44 13.60
N GLY A 81 13.66 -11.46 14.85
CA GLY A 81 13.26 -12.50 15.80
C GLY A 81 14.01 -12.37 17.13
N TYR A 82 14.01 -13.43 17.92
CA TYR A 82 14.86 -13.55 19.08
C TYR A 82 16.05 -14.47 18.76
N ASP A 83 17.24 -14.09 19.21
CA ASP A 83 18.42 -14.93 19.12
C ASP A 83 18.44 -16.00 20.25
N SER A 84 19.52 -16.80 20.32
CA SER A 84 19.69 -17.85 21.35
C SER A 84 19.75 -17.29 22.77
N ASN A 85 20.00 -16.01 22.97
CA ASN A 85 20.08 -15.35 24.27
C ASN A 85 18.74 -14.67 24.63
N GLY A 86 17.74 -14.72 23.74
CA GLY A 86 16.45 -14.04 23.89
C GLY A 86 16.49 -12.56 23.56
N GLU A 87 17.56 -12.08 22.90
CA GLU A 87 17.66 -10.68 22.46
C GLU A 87 17.01 -10.51 21.07
N PHE A 88 16.22 -9.45 20.93
CA PHE A 88 15.57 -9.14 19.67
C PHE A 88 16.58 -8.64 18.63
N TYR A 89 16.52 -9.17 17.40
CA TYR A 89 17.37 -8.76 16.30
C TYR A 89 16.57 -8.43 15.04
N LEU A 90 17.18 -7.63 14.15
CA LEU A 90 16.69 -7.33 12.81
C LEU A 90 17.72 -7.79 11.76
N SER A 91 17.26 -8.48 10.73
CA SER A 91 18.08 -8.95 9.60
C SER A 91 18.04 -7.99 8.39
N LYS A 92 17.09 -7.06 8.35
CA LYS A 92 16.92 -6.07 7.27
C LYS A 92 16.19 -4.80 7.77
N TYR A 93 16.42 -3.68 7.09
CA TYR A 93 15.85 -2.37 7.45
C TYR A 93 16.26 -1.93 8.86
N ASN A 94 17.51 -2.16 9.18
CA ASN A 94 18.07 -1.87 10.49
C ASN A 94 19.02 -0.68 10.43
N ASP A 95 18.73 0.36 11.20
CA ASP A 95 19.53 1.56 11.34
C ASP A 95 20.27 1.65 12.70
N ASN A 96 20.12 0.60 13.56
CA ASN A 96 20.66 0.59 14.92
C ASN A 96 21.46 -0.68 15.19
N ALA A 97 22.78 -0.52 15.41
CA ALA A 97 23.72 -1.62 15.67
C ALA A 97 23.35 -2.53 16.86
N ARG A 98 22.47 -2.05 17.77
CA ARG A 98 21.97 -2.87 18.89
C ARG A 98 21.18 -4.09 18.40
N TYR A 99 20.50 -3.97 17.26
CA TYR A 99 19.60 -5.00 16.72
C TYR A 99 20.21 -5.80 15.58
N GLY A 100 21.50 -5.63 15.27
CA GLY A 100 22.20 -6.37 14.24
C GLY A 100 22.89 -5.48 13.20
N PRO A 101 23.30 -6.03 12.04
CA PRO A 101 23.97 -5.26 11.00
C PRO A 101 23.11 -4.10 10.49
N ILE A 102 23.71 -2.92 10.37
CA ILE A 102 23.06 -1.73 9.79
C ILE A 102 23.08 -1.86 8.27
N ASP A 103 21.94 -1.70 7.61
CA ASP A 103 21.82 -1.74 6.14
C ASP A 103 21.51 -0.37 5.50
N ASN A 104 21.30 0.67 6.29
CA ASN A 104 20.98 2.05 5.88
C ASN A 104 19.74 2.16 4.98
N LYS A 105 18.81 1.22 5.06
CA LYS A 105 17.54 1.25 4.33
C LYS A 105 16.44 1.86 5.18
N ASN A 106 16.02 3.05 4.82
CA ASN A 106 14.97 3.78 5.55
C ASN A 106 13.56 3.52 5.03
N GLU A 107 13.43 2.85 3.88
CA GLU A 107 12.15 2.48 3.26
C GLU A 107 12.20 1.04 2.73
N LEU A 108 11.03 0.43 2.61
CA LEU A 108 10.88 -0.90 2.01
C LEU A 108 11.33 -0.92 0.54
N ASP A 109 12.09 -1.94 0.18
CA ASP A 109 12.29 -2.32 -1.23
C ASP A 109 10.94 -2.73 -1.84
N PRO A 110 10.71 -2.54 -3.16
CA PRO A 110 9.43 -2.91 -3.79
C PRO A 110 9.04 -4.39 -3.60
N ALA A 111 10.01 -5.30 -3.49
CA ALA A 111 9.75 -6.73 -3.26
C ALA A 111 9.22 -7.07 -1.86
N ASP A 112 9.38 -6.15 -0.89
CA ASP A 112 8.94 -6.29 0.50
C ASP A 112 7.78 -5.32 0.85
N ASP A 113 7.29 -4.58 -0.13
CA ASP A 113 6.19 -3.65 -0.02
C ASP A 113 4.90 -4.33 -0.53
N ALA A 114 3.96 -4.62 0.38
CA ALA A 114 2.73 -5.33 0.03
C ALA A 114 1.91 -4.61 -1.05
N ALA A 115 1.88 -3.26 -1.06
CA ALA A 115 1.21 -2.53 -2.12
C ALA A 115 1.92 -2.70 -3.47
N SER A 116 3.25 -2.72 -3.51
CA SER A 116 4.01 -2.92 -4.76
C SER A 116 3.82 -4.32 -5.34
N VAL A 117 3.62 -5.32 -4.49
CA VAL A 117 3.42 -6.71 -4.94
C VAL A 117 1.99 -6.96 -5.41
N HIS A 118 0.99 -6.36 -4.75
CA HIS A 118 -0.42 -6.64 -5.03
C HIS A 118 -1.09 -5.64 -5.97
N TYR A 119 -0.51 -4.44 -6.15
CA TYR A 119 -1.06 -3.37 -6.99
C TYR A 119 -0.05 -2.94 -8.05
N PRO A 120 -0.31 -3.14 -9.35
CA PRO A 120 0.54 -2.64 -10.41
C PRO A 120 0.84 -1.13 -10.24
N HIS A 121 2.13 -0.77 -10.22
CA HIS A 121 2.59 0.62 -10.00
C HIS A 121 2.20 1.24 -8.65
N GLY A 122 1.62 0.46 -7.74
CA GLY A 122 1.33 0.89 -6.38
C GLY A 122 2.56 0.81 -5.48
N ARG A 123 2.55 1.58 -4.40
CA ARG A 123 3.47 1.48 -3.27
C ARG A 123 2.73 1.76 -1.97
N MET A 124 3.24 1.27 -0.86
CA MET A 124 2.82 1.79 0.43
C MET A 124 3.18 3.28 0.52
N PRO A 125 2.37 4.13 1.18
CA PRO A 125 2.71 5.53 1.36
C PRO A 125 3.99 5.70 2.18
N SER A 126 4.76 6.78 1.93
CA SER A 126 5.81 7.20 2.87
C SER A 126 5.20 7.90 4.08
N ASP A 127 6.01 8.12 5.13
CA ASP A 127 5.59 8.91 6.29
C ASP A 127 5.20 10.34 5.88
N GLU A 128 5.91 10.94 4.92
CA GLU A 128 5.60 12.27 4.39
C GLU A 128 4.25 12.30 3.66
N GLN A 129 3.93 11.26 2.86
CA GLN A 129 2.64 11.18 2.17
C GLN A 129 1.48 11.00 3.15
N ILE A 130 1.67 10.24 4.23
CA ILE A 130 0.70 10.14 5.33
C ILE A 130 0.53 11.50 6.02
N ARG A 131 1.62 12.20 6.36
CA ARG A 131 1.54 13.53 7.00
C ARG A 131 0.86 14.55 6.10
N GLU A 132 1.09 14.50 4.80
CA GLU A 132 0.40 15.34 3.83
C GLU A 132 -1.11 15.04 3.84
N LEU A 133 -1.51 13.77 3.75
CA LEU A 133 -2.91 13.34 3.84
C LEU A 133 -3.56 13.87 5.12
N CYS A 134 -2.92 13.64 6.25
CA CYS A 134 -3.41 14.03 7.56
C CYS A 134 -3.59 15.54 7.71
N THR A 135 -2.66 16.34 7.18
CA THR A 135 -2.64 17.79 7.39
C THR A 135 -3.35 18.60 6.32
N LYS A 136 -3.58 18.03 5.12
CA LYS A 136 -4.20 18.73 3.98
C LYS A 136 -5.65 18.35 3.73
N CYS A 137 -6.11 17.22 4.28
CA CYS A 137 -7.49 16.77 4.15
C CYS A 137 -8.30 17.06 5.42
N SER A 138 -9.62 17.13 5.25
CA SER A 138 -10.57 17.10 6.36
C SER A 138 -10.98 15.66 6.65
N TRP A 139 -11.28 15.38 7.92
CA TRP A 139 -11.58 14.04 8.39
C TRP A 139 -12.93 14.04 9.09
N LEU A 140 -13.77 13.07 8.78
CA LEU A 140 -15.11 12.94 9.36
C LEU A 140 -15.38 11.47 9.69
N TRP A 141 -15.66 11.18 10.97
CA TRP A 141 -16.13 9.86 11.34
C TRP A 141 -17.50 9.60 10.71
N ALA A 142 -17.61 8.51 9.98
CA ALA A 142 -18.77 8.22 9.16
C ALA A 142 -19.04 6.71 9.08
N GLN A 143 -20.17 6.36 8.50
CA GLN A 143 -20.51 4.98 8.19
C GLN A 143 -20.75 4.83 6.68
N ARG A 144 -20.17 3.78 6.08
CA ARG A 144 -20.41 3.40 4.70
C ARG A 144 -20.89 1.97 4.63
N ASN A 145 -22.11 1.75 4.09
CA ASN A 145 -22.74 0.41 4.01
C ASN A 145 -22.72 -0.38 5.32
N GLY A 146 -22.94 0.30 6.45
CA GLY A 146 -22.94 -0.31 7.77
C GLY A 146 -21.55 -0.46 8.43
N VAL A 147 -20.48 -0.10 7.75
CA VAL A 147 -19.09 -0.15 8.27
C VAL A 147 -18.67 1.22 8.75
N ASN A 148 -18.24 1.34 10.00
CA ASN A 148 -17.67 2.56 10.56
C ASN A 148 -16.28 2.84 9.97
N GLY A 149 -15.90 4.13 9.90
CA GLY A 149 -14.59 4.54 9.42
C GLY A 149 -14.45 6.05 9.30
N GLN A 150 -13.35 6.48 8.70
CA GLN A 150 -13.11 7.90 8.39
C GLN A 150 -13.41 8.19 6.92
N LEU A 151 -14.23 9.19 6.68
CA LEU A 151 -14.34 9.83 5.37
C LEU A 151 -13.28 10.94 5.29
N VAL A 152 -12.28 10.72 4.45
CA VAL A 152 -11.22 11.68 4.17
C VAL A 152 -11.63 12.53 2.98
N ILE A 153 -11.64 13.85 3.15
CA ILE A 153 -12.08 14.82 2.14
C ILE A 153 -10.87 15.66 1.72
N GLY A 154 -10.49 15.51 0.46
CA GLY A 154 -9.35 16.23 -0.11
C GLY A 154 -9.64 17.72 -0.39
N PRO A 155 -8.59 18.54 -0.60
CA PRO A 155 -8.73 19.95 -0.95
C PRO A 155 -9.58 20.22 -2.20
N ASN A 156 -9.65 19.28 -3.12
CA ASN A 156 -10.47 19.37 -4.34
C ASN A 156 -11.92 18.87 -4.16
N GLY A 157 -12.30 18.45 -2.94
CA GLY A 157 -13.63 17.93 -2.62
C GLY A 157 -13.83 16.44 -2.90
N ASN A 158 -12.88 15.76 -3.52
CA ASN A 158 -12.93 14.32 -3.69
C ASN A 158 -12.72 13.60 -2.35
N THR A 159 -13.24 12.39 -2.24
CA THR A 159 -13.28 11.67 -0.95
C THR A 159 -12.70 10.27 -1.05
N MET A 160 -12.16 9.79 0.06
CA MET A 160 -11.71 8.41 0.28
C MET A 160 -12.28 7.91 1.60
N PHE A 161 -12.70 6.65 1.65
CA PHE A 161 -13.15 6.01 2.90
C PHE A 161 -12.07 5.09 3.45
N LEU A 162 -11.80 5.20 4.75
CA LEU A 162 -10.89 4.36 5.52
C LEU A 162 -11.73 3.59 6.55
N PRO A 163 -12.02 2.29 6.34
CA PRO A 163 -12.83 1.50 7.27
C PRO A 163 -12.13 1.31 8.63
N ALA A 164 -12.89 1.21 9.70
CA ALA A 164 -12.37 0.94 11.04
C ALA A 164 -11.94 -0.53 11.15
N THR A 165 -10.78 -0.84 10.60
CA THR A 165 -10.25 -2.19 10.42
C THR A 165 -9.76 -2.83 11.71
N GLY A 166 -9.48 -2.04 12.76
CA GLY A 166 -8.65 -2.53 13.85
C GLY A 166 -7.23 -2.88 13.41
N TYR A 167 -6.50 -3.60 14.24
CA TYR A 167 -5.14 -4.07 13.97
C TYR A 167 -4.75 -5.24 14.90
N TYR A 168 -3.84 -6.09 14.46
CA TYR A 168 -3.27 -7.16 15.29
C TYR A 168 -2.11 -6.63 16.11
N TYR A 169 -2.14 -6.88 17.42
CA TYR A 169 -1.09 -6.42 18.33
C TYR A 169 -0.90 -7.34 19.54
N GLY A 170 0.34 -7.33 20.06
CA GLY A 170 0.74 -8.01 21.28
C GLY A 170 1.16 -9.47 21.07
N SER A 171 1.76 -10.06 22.11
CA SER A 171 2.34 -11.41 22.08
C SER A 171 1.36 -12.53 21.75
N LYS A 172 0.06 -12.28 21.84
CA LYS A 172 -1.00 -13.24 21.48
C LYS A 172 -1.62 -12.95 20.12
N SER A 173 -1.09 -12.00 19.34
CA SER A 173 -1.64 -11.60 18.04
C SER A 173 -3.15 -11.33 18.11
N SER A 174 -3.58 -10.51 19.05
CA SER A 174 -5.00 -10.22 19.23
C SER A 174 -5.45 -9.13 18.28
N LEU A 175 -6.50 -9.38 17.50
CA LEU A 175 -7.17 -8.35 16.70
C LEU A 175 -7.96 -7.42 17.65
N LYS A 176 -7.68 -6.13 17.58
CA LYS A 176 -8.23 -5.10 18.46
C LYS A 176 -8.94 -4.02 17.67
N GLU A 177 -9.90 -3.37 18.31
CA GLU A 177 -10.53 -2.11 17.91
C GLU A 177 -11.25 -2.14 16.54
N VAL A 178 -11.64 -3.33 16.06
CA VAL A 178 -12.46 -3.42 14.85
C VAL A 178 -13.79 -2.67 15.07
N GLY A 179 -14.14 -1.81 14.11
CA GLY A 179 -15.35 -0.99 14.15
C GLY A 179 -15.21 0.31 14.96
N SER A 180 -14.11 0.53 15.70
CA SER A 180 -13.83 1.77 16.45
C SER A 180 -12.56 2.51 15.99
N SER A 181 -11.59 1.79 15.45
CA SER A 181 -10.39 2.39 14.88
C SER A 181 -9.85 1.57 13.70
N GLY A 182 -8.87 2.11 13.01
CA GLY A 182 -8.12 1.42 11.98
C GLY A 182 -6.68 1.86 11.94
N ALA A 183 -5.84 1.08 11.26
CA ALA A 183 -4.43 1.41 11.08
C ALA A 183 -3.91 0.94 9.73
N CYS A 184 -2.98 1.70 9.16
CA CYS A 184 -2.25 1.27 7.97
C CYS A 184 -0.75 1.56 8.07
N TRP A 185 0.03 0.68 7.46
CA TRP A 185 1.48 0.85 7.38
C TRP A 185 1.89 1.97 6.43
N THR A 186 3.03 2.58 6.74
CA THR A 186 3.87 3.27 5.75
C THR A 186 5.02 2.35 5.31
N ARG A 187 5.69 2.69 4.20
CA ARG A 187 6.93 1.98 3.81
C ARG A 187 8.16 2.44 4.60
N THR A 188 8.04 3.42 5.48
CA THR A 188 9.15 4.11 6.18
C THR A 188 9.41 3.46 7.54
N ILE A 189 10.70 3.22 7.89
CA ILE A 189 11.09 2.77 9.23
C ILE A 189 10.84 3.86 10.28
N ASN A 190 10.87 3.48 11.55
CA ASN A 190 10.98 4.45 12.64
C ASN A 190 12.45 4.60 13.05
N LEU A 191 13.06 5.74 12.71
CA LEU A 191 14.47 6.02 13.02
C LEU A 191 14.76 6.18 14.53
N ASP A 192 13.73 6.47 15.32
CA ASP A 192 13.89 6.65 16.77
C ASP A 192 13.87 5.31 17.53
N ASP A 193 13.25 4.29 16.92
CA ASP A 193 13.06 2.98 17.55
C ASP A 193 12.97 1.88 16.48
N ALA A 194 14.10 1.24 16.18
CA ALA A 194 14.26 0.28 15.10
C ALA A 194 13.28 -0.92 15.09
N PRO A 195 12.83 -1.50 16.24
CA PRO A 195 11.77 -2.51 16.25
C PRO A 195 10.42 -2.05 15.72
N ASN A 196 10.18 -0.74 15.65
CA ASN A 196 8.94 -0.15 15.17
C ASN A 196 9.06 0.35 13.71
N ALA A 197 7.92 0.48 13.04
CA ALA A 197 7.80 1.14 11.75
C ALA A 197 6.71 2.21 11.79
N ARG A 198 6.80 3.20 10.92
CA ARG A 198 5.82 4.29 10.82
C ARG A 198 4.50 3.78 10.28
N CYS A 199 3.42 4.29 10.86
CA CYS A 199 2.05 3.95 10.50
C CYS A 199 1.12 5.14 10.74
N MET A 200 -0.11 5.02 10.26
CA MET A 200 -1.20 5.93 10.58
C MET A 200 -2.29 5.14 11.28
N PHE A 201 -2.86 5.74 12.33
CA PHE A 201 -4.08 5.31 12.98
C PHE A 201 -5.21 6.29 12.68
N TRP A 202 -6.44 5.81 12.70
CA TRP A 202 -7.64 6.64 12.66
C TRP A 202 -8.74 6.03 13.52
N GLY A 203 -9.65 6.87 14.02
CA GLY A 203 -10.73 6.42 14.89
C GLY A 203 -11.72 7.54 15.21
N ASP A 204 -12.74 7.21 15.98
CA ASP A 204 -13.68 8.15 16.54
C ASP A 204 -13.09 8.80 17.82
N TRP A 205 -11.95 9.47 17.63
CA TRP A 205 -11.25 10.14 18.71
C TRP A 205 -11.26 11.64 18.45
N ASP A 206 -11.02 12.45 19.40
CA ASP A 206 -10.90 13.90 19.34
C ASP A 206 -11.25 14.58 17.99
N ASP A 207 -11.04 15.87 17.88
CA ASP A 207 -11.40 16.67 16.70
C ASP A 207 -10.58 16.34 15.44
N ARG A 208 -9.49 15.56 15.54
CA ARG A 208 -8.64 15.23 14.38
C ARG A 208 -9.02 13.93 13.71
N GLY A 209 -9.42 12.92 14.48
CA GLY A 209 -9.78 11.60 13.97
C GLY A 209 -8.62 10.76 13.42
N TRP A 210 -7.36 11.23 13.54
CA TRP A 210 -6.17 10.54 13.05
C TRP A 210 -4.92 10.79 13.89
N GLU A 211 -3.98 9.88 13.84
CA GLU A 211 -2.67 9.96 14.46
C GLU A 211 -1.58 9.37 13.57
N CYS A 212 -0.45 10.07 13.39
CA CYS A 212 0.77 9.53 12.78
C CYS A 212 1.65 8.96 13.88
N GLY A 213 1.87 7.66 13.87
CA GLY A 213 2.58 6.95 14.93
C GLY A 213 3.59 5.94 14.42
N ALA A 214 3.99 5.08 15.33
CA ALA A 214 4.81 3.91 15.04
C ALA A 214 4.39 2.75 15.95
N ILE A 215 4.53 1.53 15.46
CA ILE A 215 4.17 0.32 16.19
C ILE A 215 5.14 -0.81 15.80
N LEU A 216 5.22 -1.85 16.62
CA LEU A 216 6.08 -3.00 16.36
C LEU A 216 5.86 -3.55 14.95
N ARG A 217 6.95 -3.74 14.20
CA ARG A 217 6.93 -4.27 12.82
C ARG A 217 6.25 -5.63 12.70
N THR A 218 6.20 -6.38 13.79
CA THR A 218 5.54 -7.68 13.88
C THR A 218 4.03 -7.59 13.99
N SER A 219 3.45 -6.39 14.21
CA SER A 219 2.00 -6.17 14.25
C SER A 219 1.37 -6.37 12.87
N GLY A 220 0.09 -6.72 12.85
CA GLY A 220 -0.67 -6.84 11.60
C GLY A 220 -1.52 -5.59 11.35
N LEU A 221 -1.15 -4.77 10.37
CA LEU A 221 -1.91 -3.60 9.94
C LEU A 221 -2.35 -3.78 8.49
N THR A 222 -3.38 -3.03 8.11
CA THR A 222 -3.80 -2.97 6.71
C THR A 222 -2.80 -2.16 5.86
N VAL A 223 -2.94 -2.26 4.55
CA VAL A 223 -2.11 -1.52 3.58
C VAL A 223 -3.02 -0.78 2.60
N ARG A 224 -2.79 0.52 2.44
CA ARG A 224 -3.43 1.37 1.44
C ARG A 224 -2.39 1.80 0.41
N ALA A 225 -2.59 1.41 -0.84
CA ALA A 225 -1.65 1.75 -1.90
C ALA A 225 -1.75 3.23 -2.30
N VAL A 226 -0.62 3.78 -2.72
CA VAL A 226 -0.50 5.08 -3.39
C VAL A 226 0.27 4.95 -4.68
N ARG A 227 0.08 5.92 -5.58
CA ARG A 227 0.96 6.14 -6.73
C ARG A 227 1.09 7.65 -6.98
N VAL A 228 2.16 8.06 -7.65
CA VAL A 228 2.30 9.45 -8.08
C VAL A 228 1.71 9.58 -9.49
N SER A 229 0.89 10.60 -9.72
CA SER A 229 0.37 10.91 -11.05
C SER A 229 1.53 11.13 -12.01
N ARG A 230 1.56 10.41 -13.12
CA ARG A 230 2.48 10.76 -14.22
C ARG A 230 1.90 12.02 -14.87
N LYS A 231 2.56 13.16 -14.63
CA LYS A 231 2.26 14.42 -15.36
C LYS A 231 2.72 14.30 -16.79
#